data_6acabca4acba46cd06efbd762b0c79ad
#
_entry.id   6acabca4acba46cd06efbd762b0c79ad
#
_cell.length_a   1.000
_cell.length_b   1.000
_cell.length_c   1.000
_cell.angle_alpha   90.00
_cell.angle_beta   90.00
_cell.angle_gamma   90.00
#
_symmetry.space_group_name_H-M   'P 1'
#
loop_
_entity.id
_entity.type
_entity.pdbx_description
1 polymer ?
#
loop_
_entity_poly.entity_id
_entity_poly.type
_entity_poly.pdbx_seq_one_letter_code
_entity_poly.pdbx_strand_id
1 'polypeptide(L)'
;MQPQMGESGNILKTRMMQQANPLQVEGLSRFFKTGKGQYGEGDLFLGIKVPVTRAVVKECWTDVSFSGLEECITSPYHEIRLAALLCLVRIFKSARKDNALRQECIDFYLSHTAYINNWDLVDLSCYELLGAWLVDKDRSLLHELAQNGKTIWEQRIGIVSTMAFIRRGELNECFEISDIMLAKEGKMHDLLQKACGWLLREAGKRNQNRLVSYLQQRWDRIPATMRRYACEKFDKETIQSLRQRNVLIRKSTNEDIERMMEIFAHARKFMASTGNPDQWAENYPGRELLLHDIEKSDSFVMLQDGRIIATFVLRPGDDPTYKVIYDGAWQDDGPYATIHRIASDGSRNGILHLAVQFALKKYRSIRIDTHRDNRVMRTAILREGFRYCGIINCWNGTERLAYQYRAH
;
A
#
# COMPACT_ATOMS: atom_id res chain seq x y z
N MET A 1 7.15 18.38 -66.07
CA MET A 1 7.39 19.23 -64.90
C MET A 1 6.90 18.48 -63.67
N GLN A 2 7.80 17.78 -62.98
CA GLN A 2 7.49 17.12 -61.73
C GLN A 2 7.36 18.20 -60.62
N PRO A 3 6.37 18.16 -59.76
CA PRO A 3 6.33 19.05 -58.63
C PRO A 3 7.39 18.59 -57.62
N GLN A 4 8.27 19.53 -57.26
CA GLN A 4 9.21 19.40 -56.16
C GLN A 4 8.44 19.02 -54.91
N MET A 5 8.78 17.88 -54.28
CA MET A 5 8.37 17.51 -52.95
C MET A 5 9.04 18.50 -51.97
N GLY A 6 8.30 19.54 -51.63
CA GLY A 6 8.64 20.37 -50.45
C GLY A 6 8.64 19.51 -49.19
N GLU A 7 9.59 19.69 -48.33
CA GLU A 7 9.70 19.11 -46.97
C GLU A 7 8.33 19.28 -46.25
N SER A 8 7.47 18.24 -46.30
CA SER A 8 6.27 18.23 -45.48
C SER A 8 6.74 17.96 -44.07
N GLY A 9 6.84 19.02 -43.24
CA GLY A 9 7.11 18.90 -41.83
C GLY A 9 6.15 17.89 -41.18
N ASN A 10 6.61 17.22 -40.15
CA ASN A 10 5.84 16.21 -39.39
C ASN A 10 4.44 16.77 -38.99
N ILE A 11 3.40 16.26 -39.64
CA ILE A 11 2.03 16.76 -39.50
C ILE A 11 1.55 16.67 -38.03
N LEU A 12 1.88 15.58 -37.32
CA LEU A 12 1.49 15.39 -35.94
C LEU A 12 2.13 16.46 -35.04
N LYS A 13 3.45 16.66 -35.17
CA LYS A 13 4.21 17.65 -34.40
C LYS A 13 3.71 19.07 -34.68
N THR A 14 3.52 19.40 -35.96
CA THR A 14 3.03 20.71 -36.37
C THR A 14 1.67 21.03 -35.78
N ARG A 15 0.71 20.09 -35.89
CA ARG A 15 -0.63 20.26 -35.32
C ARG A 15 -0.61 20.35 -33.79
N MET A 16 0.25 19.57 -33.10
CA MET A 16 0.39 19.66 -31.66
C MET A 16 0.95 21.02 -31.25
N MET A 17 1.96 21.53 -31.92
CA MET A 17 2.51 22.88 -31.63
C MET A 17 1.48 23.98 -31.80
N GLN A 18 0.57 23.88 -32.76
CA GLN A 18 -0.53 24.83 -32.97
C GLN A 18 -1.54 24.84 -31.82
N GLN A 19 -1.61 23.79 -31.01
CA GLN A 19 -2.49 23.69 -29.83
C GLN A 19 -1.84 24.17 -28.52
N ALA A 20 -0.60 24.67 -28.58
CA ALA A 20 0.12 25.13 -27.39
C ALA A 20 -0.67 26.19 -26.63
N ASN A 21 -0.72 26.04 -25.31
CA ASN A 21 -1.38 26.95 -24.40
C ASN A 21 -0.46 27.34 -23.23
N PRO A 22 0.31 28.44 -23.36
CA PRO A 22 1.26 28.86 -22.32
C PRO A 22 0.65 29.02 -20.93
N LEU A 23 -0.63 29.38 -20.83
CA LEU A 23 -1.32 29.56 -19.55
C LEU A 23 -1.52 28.25 -18.76
N GLN A 24 -1.42 27.09 -19.41
CA GLN A 24 -1.58 25.79 -18.79
C GLN A 24 -0.22 25.14 -18.40
N VAL A 25 0.88 25.63 -18.92
CA VAL A 25 2.23 25.02 -18.79
C VAL A 25 2.62 24.86 -17.32
N GLU A 26 2.52 25.92 -16.51
CA GLU A 26 2.92 25.88 -15.10
C GLU A 26 2.11 24.85 -14.32
N GLY A 27 0.80 24.81 -14.54
CA GLY A 27 -0.11 23.86 -13.88
C GLY A 27 0.23 22.40 -14.21
N LEU A 28 0.50 22.10 -15.49
CA LEU A 28 0.88 20.76 -15.93
C LEU A 28 2.27 20.37 -15.40
N SER A 29 3.28 21.25 -15.50
CA SER A 29 4.62 21.01 -14.98
C SER A 29 4.58 20.65 -13.49
N ARG A 30 3.78 21.39 -12.69
CA ARG A 30 3.59 21.09 -11.27
C ARG A 30 2.90 19.75 -11.04
N PHE A 31 1.87 19.43 -11.82
CA PHE A 31 1.11 18.18 -11.75
C PHE A 31 2.00 16.96 -12.08
N PHE A 32 2.80 17.04 -13.12
CA PHE A 32 3.71 15.99 -13.58
C PHE A 32 5.07 15.97 -12.87
N LYS A 33 5.25 16.82 -11.84
CA LYS A 33 6.44 16.81 -10.98
C LYS A 33 7.75 16.98 -11.73
N THR A 34 7.91 18.09 -12.46
CA THR A 34 9.10 18.40 -13.27
C THR A 34 10.20 19.14 -12.52
N GLY A 35 10.00 19.47 -11.24
CA GLY A 35 11.01 20.12 -10.40
C GLY A 35 12.25 19.25 -10.19
N LYS A 36 13.36 19.90 -9.80
CA LYS A 36 14.64 19.22 -9.56
C LYS A 36 14.52 18.04 -8.58
N GLY A 37 15.03 16.88 -8.94
CA GLY A 37 14.98 15.63 -8.16
C GLY A 37 13.60 14.94 -8.19
N GLN A 38 12.64 15.43 -8.97
CA GLN A 38 11.34 14.79 -9.14
C GLN A 38 11.33 13.87 -10.38
N TYR A 39 10.35 12.98 -10.46
CA TYR A 39 10.31 11.93 -11.47
C TYR A 39 10.09 12.43 -12.91
N GLY A 40 9.57 13.64 -13.11
CA GLY A 40 9.39 14.29 -14.42
C GLY A 40 10.43 15.37 -14.69
N GLU A 41 11.56 15.40 -13.96
CA GLU A 41 12.61 16.39 -14.17
C GLU A 41 13.09 16.38 -15.63
N GLY A 42 13.18 17.58 -16.22
CA GLY A 42 13.61 17.77 -17.61
C GLY A 42 12.50 17.76 -18.66
N ASP A 43 11.28 17.33 -18.31
CA ASP A 43 10.14 17.40 -19.24
C ASP A 43 9.67 18.82 -19.48
N LEU A 44 9.51 19.18 -20.76
CA LEU A 44 8.89 20.41 -21.19
C LEU A 44 7.42 20.19 -21.53
N PHE A 45 6.59 21.23 -21.35
CA PHE A 45 5.16 21.18 -21.61
C PHE A 45 4.75 22.28 -22.60
N LEU A 46 3.79 21.93 -23.46
CA LEU A 46 3.07 22.87 -24.35
C LEU A 46 1.80 23.42 -23.73
N GLY A 47 1.34 22.85 -22.62
CA GLY A 47 0.07 23.22 -21.96
C GLY A 47 -1.17 22.57 -22.58
N ILE A 48 -1.04 21.41 -23.22
CA ILE A 48 -2.09 20.72 -23.97
C ILE A 48 -2.71 19.62 -23.10
N LYS A 49 -4.04 19.67 -22.91
CA LYS A 49 -4.76 18.63 -22.18
C LYS A 49 -4.96 17.36 -23.03
N VAL A 50 -4.96 16.18 -22.41
CA VAL A 50 -5.13 14.88 -23.07
C VAL A 50 -6.32 14.81 -24.05
N PRO A 51 -7.52 15.37 -23.79
CA PRO A 51 -8.60 15.38 -24.77
C PRO A 51 -8.25 16.09 -26.08
N VAL A 52 -7.49 17.19 -26.01
CA VAL A 52 -7.04 17.94 -27.22
C VAL A 52 -6.02 17.11 -27.97
N THR A 53 -5.03 16.51 -27.29
CA THR A 53 -4.06 15.58 -27.89
C THR A 53 -4.78 14.45 -28.63
N ARG A 54 -5.80 13.85 -28.01
CA ARG A 54 -6.62 12.79 -28.66
C ARG A 54 -7.36 13.26 -29.89
N ALA A 55 -7.86 14.51 -29.90
CA ALA A 55 -8.55 15.10 -31.05
C ALA A 55 -7.56 15.27 -32.23
N VAL A 56 -6.39 15.86 -31.96
CA VAL A 56 -5.33 16.01 -32.99
C VAL A 56 -4.93 14.68 -33.58
N VAL A 57 -4.62 13.69 -32.71
CA VAL A 57 -4.25 12.35 -33.15
C VAL A 57 -5.36 11.70 -33.99
N LYS A 58 -6.64 11.89 -33.61
CA LYS A 58 -7.78 11.34 -34.37
C LYS A 58 -7.80 11.84 -35.82
N GLU A 59 -7.41 13.09 -36.05
CA GLU A 59 -7.45 13.74 -37.35
C GLU A 59 -6.31 13.38 -38.28
N CYS A 60 -5.11 13.06 -37.75
CA CYS A 60 -3.92 12.94 -38.59
C CYS A 60 -3.15 11.59 -38.47
N TRP A 61 -3.61 10.64 -37.69
CA TRP A 61 -2.86 9.39 -37.42
C TRP A 61 -2.59 8.56 -38.71
N THR A 62 -3.44 8.64 -39.75
CA THR A 62 -3.28 7.94 -41.03
C THR A 62 -2.14 8.52 -41.86
N ASP A 63 -1.77 9.76 -41.63
CA ASP A 63 -0.79 10.49 -42.42
C ASP A 63 0.61 10.52 -41.70
N VAL A 64 0.73 9.81 -40.58
CA VAL A 64 1.96 9.76 -39.78
C VAL A 64 2.72 8.48 -40.10
N SER A 65 3.92 8.60 -40.63
CA SER A 65 4.86 7.50 -40.83
C SER A 65 5.61 7.12 -39.54
N PHE A 66 6.27 5.94 -39.53
CA PHE A 66 7.15 5.57 -38.39
C PHE A 66 8.30 6.57 -38.16
N SER A 67 8.86 7.15 -39.23
CA SER A 67 9.85 8.23 -39.09
C SER A 67 9.25 9.49 -38.44
N GLY A 68 8.00 9.79 -38.74
CA GLY A 68 7.26 10.87 -38.05
C GLY A 68 6.98 10.56 -36.59
N LEU A 69 6.67 9.30 -36.26
CA LEU A 69 6.55 8.87 -34.86
C LEU A 69 7.87 8.96 -34.11
N GLU A 70 9.00 8.60 -34.75
CA GLU A 70 10.35 8.70 -34.19
C GLU A 70 10.69 10.15 -33.77
N GLU A 71 10.41 11.11 -34.65
CA GLU A 71 10.62 12.52 -34.35
C GLU A 71 9.73 13.02 -33.19
N CYS A 72 8.51 12.49 -33.07
CA CYS A 72 7.59 12.86 -32.01
C CYS A 72 7.92 12.20 -30.68
N ILE A 73 8.30 10.92 -30.65
CA ILE A 73 8.58 10.20 -29.41
C ILE A 73 9.88 10.67 -28.75
N THR A 74 10.83 11.15 -29.53
CA THR A 74 12.08 11.72 -29.05
C THR A 74 12.00 13.19 -28.68
N SER A 75 10.83 13.83 -28.81
CA SER A 75 10.59 15.24 -28.50
C SER A 75 10.86 15.56 -27.03
N PRO A 76 11.43 16.72 -26.70
CA PRO A 76 11.52 17.20 -25.32
C PRO A 76 10.14 17.55 -24.71
N TYR A 77 9.13 17.76 -25.54
CA TYR A 77 7.79 18.09 -25.09
C TYR A 77 6.96 16.84 -24.77
N HIS A 78 6.49 16.78 -23.53
CA HIS A 78 5.71 15.66 -23.00
C HIS A 78 4.48 15.32 -23.86
N GLU A 79 3.69 16.33 -24.23
CA GLU A 79 2.44 16.11 -24.98
C GLU A 79 2.69 15.65 -26.42
N ILE A 80 3.84 15.98 -27.02
CA ILE A 80 4.23 15.47 -28.34
C ILE A 80 4.57 13.97 -28.24
N ARG A 81 5.29 13.55 -27.19
CA ARG A 81 5.54 12.12 -26.92
C ARG A 81 4.24 11.36 -26.67
N LEU A 82 3.32 11.96 -25.89
CA LEU A 82 2.00 11.37 -25.69
C LEU A 82 1.23 11.21 -27.01
N ALA A 83 1.27 12.23 -27.87
CA ALA A 83 0.63 12.18 -29.18
C ALA A 83 1.19 11.03 -30.04
N ALA A 84 2.52 10.84 -30.07
CA ALA A 84 3.16 9.72 -30.76
C ALA A 84 2.66 8.35 -30.26
N LEU A 85 2.60 8.15 -28.95
CA LEU A 85 2.10 6.92 -28.33
C LEU A 85 0.61 6.66 -28.66
N LEU A 86 -0.23 7.68 -28.58
CA LEU A 86 -1.64 7.57 -28.93
C LEU A 86 -1.85 7.31 -30.43
N CYS A 87 -1.00 7.87 -31.28
CA CYS A 87 -0.97 7.58 -32.71
C CYS A 87 -0.58 6.12 -32.97
N LEU A 88 0.51 5.64 -32.36
CA LEU A 88 0.96 4.24 -32.43
C LEU A 88 -0.15 3.27 -31.98
N VAL A 89 -0.88 3.58 -30.90
CA VAL A 89 -2.05 2.79 -30.46
C VAL A 89 -3.13 2.72 -31.55
N ARG A 90 -3.36 3.80 -32.30
CA ARG A 90 -4.34 3.78 -33.39
C ARG A 90 -3.88 2.94 -34.57
N ILE A 91 -2.61 3.06 -34.97
CA ILE A 91 -2.00 2.25 -36.02
C ILE A 91 -2.13 0.76 -35.66
N PHE A 92 -1.69 0.40 -34.45
CA PHE A 92 -1.78 -0.98 -33.94
C PHE A 92 -3.21 -1.53 -33.93
N LYS A 93 -4.19 -0.73 -33.53
CA LYS A 93 -5.61 -1.13 -33.53
C LYS A 93 -6.20 -1.25 -34.93
N SER A 94 -5.75 -0.44 -35.86
CA SER A 94 -6.21 -0.54 -37.26
C SER A 94 -5.68 -1.79 -37.95
N ALA A 95 -4.48 -2.25 -37.59
CA ALA A 95 -3.75 -3.38 -38.13
C ALA A 95 -4.27 -4.74 -37.61
N ARG A 96 -5.59 -4.93 -37.42
CA ARG A 96 -6.18 -6.12 -36.75
C ARG A 96 -5.76 -7.45 -37.35
N LYS A 97 -5.56 -7.51 -38.68
CA LYS A 97 -5.20 -8.70 -39.43
C LYS A 97 -3.76 -8.68 -39.94
N ASP A 98 -3.07 -7.58 -39.76
CA ASP A 98 -1.68 -7.39 -40.18
C ASP A 98 -0.75 -7.58 -38.98
N ASN A 99 -0.31 -8.84 -38.82
CA ASN A 99 0.58 -9.18 -37.72
C ASN A 99 1.99 -8.57 -37.90
N ALA A 100 2.43 -8.31 -39.13
CA ALA A 100 3.74 -7.68 -39.37
C ALA A 100 3.75 -6.21 -38.90
N LEU A 101 2.74 -5.44 -39.31
CA LEU A 101 2.58 -4.05 -38.84
C LEU A 101 2.36 -3.98 -37.32
N ARG A 102 1.62 -4.92 -36.75
CA ARG A 102 1.45 -4.98 -35.30
C ARG A 102 2.78 -5.27 -34.57
N GLN A 103 3.57 -6.21 -35.11
CA GLN A 103 4.91 -6.49 -34.57
C GLN A 103 5.79 -5.23 -34.64
N GLU A 104 5.80 -4.55 -35.79
CA GLU A 104 6.55 -3.29 -35.97
C GLU A 104 6.16 -2.22 -34.95
N CYS A 105 4.85 -2.09 -34.67
CA CYS A 105 4.39 -1.19 -33.60
C CYS A 105 4.93 -1.56 -32.21
N ILE A 106 5.03 -2.87 -31.91
CA ILE A 106 5.56 -3.34 -30.61
C ILE A 106 7.08 -3.15 -30.55
N ASP A 107 7.79 -3.45 -31.62
CA ASP A 107 9.24 -3.25 -31.71
C ASP A 107 9.59 -1.75 -31.55
N PHE A 108 8.83 -0.88 -32.22
CA PHE A 108 8.92 0.56 -32.03
C PHE A 108 8.68 0.97 -30.57
N TYR A 109 7.62 0.48 -29.95
CA TYR A 109 7.30 0.79 -28.55
C TYR A 109 8.41 0.37 -27.60
N LEU A 110 8.93 -0.85 -27.75
CA LEU A 110 9.96 -1.40 -26.86
C LEU A 110 11.33 -0.72 -27.06
N SER A 111 11.67 -0.32 -28.28
CA SER A 111 12.93 0.42 -28.54
C SER A 111 12.93 1.85 -27.99
N HIS A 112 11.75 2.41 -27.67
CA HIS A 112 11.60 3.77 -27.21
C HIS A 112 11.17 3.91 -25.74
N THR A 113 11.31 2.86 -24.92
CA THR A 113 10.93 2.89 -23.48
C THR A 113 11.63 4.00 -22.69
N ALA A 114 12.84 4.40 -23.11
CA ALA A 114 13.59 5.51 -22.50
C ALA A 114 12.86 6.87 -22.58
N TYR A 115 12.01 7.07 -23.58
CA TYR A 115 11.21 8.28 -23.78
C TYR A 115 9.81 8.20 -23.16
N ILE A 116 9.43 7.02 -22.67
CA ILE A 116 8.16 6.78 -21.97
C ILE A 116 8.41 6.97 -20.47
N ASN A 117 8.72 8.18 -20.10
CA ASN A 117 9.28 8.56 -18.81
C ASN A 117 8.28 9.23 -17.86
N ASN A 118 6.99 8.95 -18.01
CA ASN A 118 5.96 9.42 -17.10
C ASN A 118 4.78 8.43 -17.02
N TRP A 119 4.02 8.51 -15.92
CA TRP A 119 2.94 7.56 -15.63
C TRP A 119 1.80 7.59 -16.67
N ASP A 120 1.44 8.76 -17.20
CA ASP A 120 0.37 8.87 -18.21
C ASP A 120 0.81 8.35 -19.58
N LEU A 121 2.10 8.53 -19.95
CA LEU A 121 2.68 7.94 -21.17
C LEU A 121 2.60 6.41 -21.13
N VAL A 122 2.89 5.82 -19.96
CA VAL A 122 2.76 4.37 -19.73
C VAL A 122 1.28 3.96 -19.73
N ASP A 123 0.47 4.58 -18.88
CA ASP A 123 -0.90 4.14 -18.59
C ASP A 123 -1.86 4.30 -19.77
N LEU A 124 -1.57 5.20 -20.72
CA LEU A 124 -2.39 5.42 -21.90
C LEU A 124 -1.95 4.59 -23.13
N SER A 125 -0.83 3.88 -23.05
CA SER A 125 -0.26 3.15 -24.19
C SER A 125 -0.03 1.66 -23.94
N CYS A 126 0.60 1.27 -22.83
CA CYS A 126 1.17 -0.07 -22.69
C CYS A 126 0.13 -1.21 -22.76
N TYR A 127 -1.02 -1.08 -22.11
CA TYR A 127 -2.02 -2.15 -22.15
C TYR A 127 -2.78 -2.21 -23.49
N GLU A 128 -2.81 -1.11 -24.23
CA GLU A 128 -3.41 -1.03 -25.57
C GLU A 128 -2.48 -1.54 -26.67
N LEU A 129 -1.16 -1.55 -26.42
CA LEU A 129 -0.10 -2.05 -27.29
C LEU A 129 0.39 -3.42 -26.79
N LEU A 130 1.37 -3.39 -25.88
CA LEU A 130 2.06 -4.57 -25.39
C LEU A 130 1.09 -5.57 -24.72
N GLY A 131 0.21 -5.10 -23.83
CA GLY A 131 -0.80 -5.94 -23.21
C GLY A 131 -1.70 -6.61 -24.23
N ALA A 132 -2.23 -5.85 -25.22
CA ALA A 132 -3.11 -6.37 -26.26
C ALA A 132 -2.38 -7.31 -27.25
N TRP A 133 -1.07 -7.11 -27.45
CA TRP A 133 -0.24 -7.99 -28.27
C TRP A 133 0.01 -9.35 -27.61
N LEU A 134 0.18 -9.38 -26.29
CA LEU A 134 0.53 -10.56 -25.51
C LEU A 134 -0.68 -11.40 -25.07
N VAL A 135 -1.91 -11.03 -25.46
CA VAL A 135 -3.12 -11.76 -25.05
C VAL A 135 -3.02 -13.26 -25.34
N ASP A 136 -2.62 -13.62 -26.56
CA ASP A 136 -2.54 -15.01 -27.01
C ASP A 136 -1.06 -15.45 -27.23
N LYS A 137 -0.13 -14.87 -26.51
CA LYS A 137 1.32 -15.10 -26.65
C LYS A 137 1.98 -15.32 -25.29
N ASP A 138 3.26 -15.69 -25.30
CA ASP A 138 4.10 -15.73 -24.10
C ASP A 138 4.20 -14.33 -23.45
N ARG A 139 4.03 -14.29 -22.12
CA ARG A 139 3.94 -13.08 -21.30
C ARG A 139 5.19 -12.87 -20.44
N SER A 140 6.22 -13.70 -20.60
CA SER A 140 7.48 -13.65 -19.83
C SER A 140 8.14 -12.27 -19.88
N LEU A 141 8.00 -11.55 -21.02
CA LEU A 141 8.47 -10.18 -21.16
C LEU A 141 7.92 -9.22 -20.08
N LEU A 142 6.67 -9.39 -19.65
CA LEU A 142 6.10 -8.54 -18.61
C LEU A 142 6.71 -8.83 -17.24
N HIS A 143 7.01 -10.09 -16.95
CA HIS A 143 7.72 -10.51 -15.74
C HIS A 143 9.16 -9.96 -15.75
N GLU A 144 9.83 -10.02 -16.91
CA GLU A 144 11.17 -9.49 -17.11
C GLU A 144 11.22 -7.95 -16.88
N LEU A 145 10.29 -7.21 -17.49
CA LEU A 145 10.18 -5.77 -17.27
C LEU A 145 9.90 -5.44 -15.80
N ALA A 146 9.05 -6.19 -15.13
CA ALA A 146 8.75 -6.00 -13.72
C ALA A 146 9.97 -6.29 -12.82
N GLN A 147 10.71 -7.36 -13.11
CA GLN A 147 11.87 -7.81 -12.32
C GLN A 147 13.10 -6.96 -12.58
N ASN A 148 13.47 -6.76 -13.86
CA ASN A 148 14.77 -6.26 -14.29
C ASN A 148 14.70 -4.92 -15.04
N GLY A 149 13.50 -4.34 -15.20
CA GLY A 149 13.32 -3.03 -15.86
C GLY A 149 14.23 -1.97 -15.23
N LYS A 150 15.01 -1.29 -16.07
CA LYS A 150 16.06 -0.32 -15.67
C LYS A 150 15.48 0.93 -15.01
N THR A 151 14.23 1.26 -15.33
CA THR A 151 13.53 2.43 -14.83
C THR A 151 12.23 2.03 -14.14
N ILE A 152 11.70 2.91 -13.28
CA ILE A 152 10.36 2.71 -12.70
C ILE A 152 9.27 2.64 -13.77
N TRP A 153 9.52 3.22 -14.95
CA TRP A 153 8.58 3.25 -16.07
C TRP A 153 8.52 1.91 -16.80
N GLU A 154 9.66 1.27 -17.06
CA GLU A 154 9.71 -0.09 -17.59
C GLU A 154 9.03 -1.09 -16.64
N GLN A 155 9.33 -0.98 -15.35
CA GLN A 155 8.66 -1.79 -14.33
C GLN A 155 7.14 -1.53 -14.31
N ARG A 156 6.73 -0.26 -14.48
CA ARG A 156 5.32 0.11 -14.56
C ARG A 156 4.65 -0.45 -15.83
N ILE A 157 5.34 -0.45 -16.99
CA ILE A 157 4.87 -1.11 -18.22
C ILE A 157 4.55 -2.58 -17.94
N GLY A 158 5.43 -3.30 -17.21
CA GLY A 158 5.21 -4.70 -16.84
C GLY A 158 3.88 -4.92 -16.14
N ILE A 159 3.58 -4.18 -15.07
CA ILE A 159 2.34 -4.37 -14.32
C ILE A 159 1.12 -3.78 -15.04
N VAL A 160 1.20 -2.57 -15.61
CA VAL A 160 0.02 -1.91 -16.20
C VAL A 160 -0.45 -2.60 -17.48
N SER A 161 0.44 -3.25 -18.25
CA SER A 161 0.07 -4.06 -19.40
C SER A 161 -0.92 -5.19 -19.07
N THR A 162 -0.92 -5.68 -17.81
CA THR A 162 -1.85 -6.73 -17.36
C THR A 162 -3.32 -6.30 -17.38
N MET A 163 -3.62 -5.01 -17.50
CA MET A 163 -4.99 -4.51 -17.68
C MET A 163 -5.68 -5.15 -18.87
N ALA A 164 -4.95 -5.45 -19.95
CA ALA A 164 -5.50 -6.12 -21.14
C ALA A 164 -6.06 -7.52 -20.79
N PHE A 165 -5.36 -8.26 -19.93
CA PHE A 165 -5.76 -9.59 -19.47
C PHE A 165 -6.89 -9.53 -18.44
N ILE A 166 -6.79 -8.59 -17.48
CA ILE A 166 -7.84 -8.37 -16.46
C ILE A 166 -9.19 -8.09 -17.12
N ARG A 167 -9.21 -7.31 -18.22
CA ARG A 167 -10.44 -7.04 -19.00
C ARG A 167 -11.07 -8.30 -19.59
N ARG A 168 -10.26 -9.33 -19.83
CA ARG A 168 -10.67 -10.66 -20.33
C ARG A 168 -10.98 -11.66 -19.23
N GLY A 169 -10.79 -11.29 -17.96
CA GLY A 169 -10.97 -12.18 -16.80
C GLY A 169 -9.73 -13.03 -16.48
N GLU A 170 -8.62 -12.81 -17.16
CA GLU A 170 -7.34 -13.48 -16.91
C GLU A 170 -6.55 -12.67 -15.88
N LEU A 171 -6.39 -13.20 -14.68
CA LEU A 171 -5.92 -12.42 -13.52
C LEU A 171 -4.53 -12.81 -13.03
N ASN A 172 -3.97 -13.94 -13.52
CA ASN A 172 -2.74 -14.52 -12.98
C ASN A 172 -1.57 -13.53 -13.00
N GLU A 173 -1.28 -12.97 -14.16
CA GLU A 173 -0.13 -12.07 -14.36
C GLU A 173 -0.18 -10.85 -13.43
N CYS A 174 -1.37 -10.31 -13.18
CA CYS A 174 -1.52 -9.17 -12.25
C CYS A 174 -1.04 -9.52 -10.84
N PHE A 175 -1.40 -10.71 -10.33
CA PHE A 175 -0.99 -11.15 -9.00
C PHE A 175 0.49 -11.56 -8.97
N GLU A 176 0.96 -12.29 -9.96
CA GLU A 176 2.35 -12.76 -10.07
C GLU A 176 3.33 -11.59 -10.18
N ILE A 177 3.04 -10.62 -11.06
CA ILE A 177 3.87 -9.43 -11.23
C ILE A 177 3.82 -8.56 -9.95
N SER A 178 2.67 -8.47 -9.27
CA SER A 178 2.61 -7.80 -7.99
C SER A 178 3.50 -8.48 -6.93
N ASP A 179 3.61 -9.81 -6.94
CA ASP A 179 4.50 -10.55 -6.06
C ASP A 179 5.98 -10.32 -6.40
N ILE A 180 6.34 -10.28 -7.68
CA ILE A 180 7.68 -9.90 -8.14
C ILE A 180 8.06 -8.53 -7.58
N MET A 181 7.17 -7.55 -7.72
CA MET A 181 7.40 -6.19 -7.22
C MET A 181 7.55 -6.12 -5.69
N LEU A 182 6.80 -6.95 -4.95
CA LEU A 182 6.87 -7.05 -3.49
C LEU A 182 8.12 -7.78 -2.98
N ALA A 183 8.71 -8.64 -3.80
CA ALA A 183 9.90 -9.41 -3.45
C ALA A 183 11.21 -8.64 -3.66
N LYS A 184 11.18 -7.51 -4.38
CA LYS A 184 12.38 -6.71 -4.64
C LYS A 184 12.93 -6.10 -3.36
N GLU A 185 14.26 -6.07 -3.25
CA GLU A 185 14.93 -5.40 -2.14
C GLU A 185 14.68 -3.87 -2.16
N GLY A 186 14.64 -3.30 -0.97
CA GLY A 186 14.44 -1.87 -0.80
C GLY A 186 12.99 -1.42 -0.81
N LYS A 187 12.79 -0.12 -0.81
CA LYS A 187 11.46 0.50 -0.76
C LYS A 187 10.88 0.65 -2.17
N MET A 188 9.79 -0.02 -2.45
CA MET A 188 9.05 0.15 -3.70
C MET A 188 8.64 1.62 -3.91
N HIS A 189 8.92 2.17 -5.08
CA HIS A 189 8.57 3.55 -5.44
C HIS A 189 7.05 3.78 -5.36
N ASP A 190 6.60 4.94 -4.90
CA ASP A 190 5.16 5.24 -4.66
C ASP A 190 4.30 5.08 -5.93
N LEU A 191 4.82 5.45 -7.10
CA LEU A 191 4.12 5.27 -8.38
C LEU A 191 3.94 3.80 -8.77
N LEU A 192 4.85 2.90 -8.37
CA LEU A 192 4.69 1.45 -8.56
C LEU A 192 3.69 0.87 -7.56
N GLN A 193 3.72 1.34 -6.29
CA GLN A 193 2.70 0.96 -5.31
C GLN A 193 1.28 1.32 -5.78
N LYS A 194 1.11 2.51 -6.36
CA LYS A 194 -0.16 2.96 -6.93
C LYS A 194 -0.58 2.10 -8.11
N ALA A 195 0.34 1.77 -9.03
CA ALA A 195 0.05 0.90 -10.17
C ALA A 195 -0.40 -0.49 -9.72
N CYS A 196 0.40 -1.19 -8.91
CA CYS A 196 0.05 -2.51 -8.40
C CYS A 196 -1.30 -2.48 -7.65
N GLY A 197 -1.51 -1.50 -6.77
CA GLY A 197 -2.77 -1.36 -6.04
C GLY A 197 -3.97 -1.12 -6.98
N TRP A 198 -3.80 -0.30 -8.01
CA TRP A 198 -4.83 -0.07 -9.04
C TRP A 198 -5.17 -1.35 -9.79
N LEU A 199 -4.16 -2.07 -10.32
CA LEU A 199 -4.39 -3.30 -11.10
C LEU A 199 -5.00 -4.41 -10.23
N LEU A 200 -4.55 -4.56 -8.97
CA LEU A 200 -5.18 -5.47 -8.00
C LEU A 200 -6.65 -5.12 -7.75
N ARG A 201 -7.00 -3.83 -7.63
CA ARG A 201 -8.39 -3.40 -7.53
C ARG A 201 -9.20 -3.76 -8.76
N GLU A 202 -8.67 -3.56 -9.98
CA GLU A 202 -9.34 -3.94 -11.21
C GLU A 202 -9.52 -5.47 -11.31
N ALA A 203 -8.52 -6.24 -10.89
CA ALA A 203 -8.62 -7.69 -10.76
C ALA A 203 -9.69 -8.10 -9.73
N GLY A 204 -9.75 -7.40 -8.60
CA GLY A 204 -10.75 -7.61 -7.55
C GLY A 204 -12.18 -7.35 -8.00
N LYS A 205 -12.42 -6.43 -8.94
CA LYS A 205 -13.74 -6.23 -9.57
C LYS A 205 -14.19 -7.45 -10.38
N ARG A 206 -13.25 -8.27 -10.87
CA ARG A 206 -13.52 -9.52 -11.59
C ARG A 206 -13.67 -10.71 -10.63
N ASN A 207 -12.83 -10.76 -9.60
CA ASN A 207 -12.86 -11.82 -8.59
C ASN A 207 -12.44 -11.26 -7.21
N GLN A 208 -13.43 -10.81 -6.44
CA GLN A 208 -13.22 -10.23 -5.12
C GLN A 208 -12.61 -11.24 -4.14
N ASN A 209 -13.07 -12.49 -4.15
CA ASN A 209 -12.57 -13.53 -3.24
C ASN A 209 -11.08 -13.79 -3.47
N ARG A 210 -10.63 -13.80 -4.72
CA ARG A 210 -9.22 -13.96 -5.05
C ARG A 210 -8.39 -12.80 -4.54
N LEU A 211 -8.85 -11.55 -4.70
CA LEU A 211 -8.17 -10.38 -4.17
C LEU A 211 -8.11 -10.43 -2.63
N VAL A 212 -9.22 -10.77 -1.97
CA VAL A 212 -9.27 -10.92 -0.51
C VAL A 212 -8.24 -11.95 -0.04
N SER A 213 -8.22 -13.14 -0.66
CA SER A 213 -7.25 -14.20 -0.31
C SER A 213 -5.81 -13.76 -0.54
N TYR A 214 -5.52 -13.08 -1.63
CA TYR A 214 -4.20 -12.51 -1.94
C TYR A 214 -3.74 -11.52 -0.87
N LEU A 215 -4.61 -10.56 -0.52
CA LEU A 215 -4.33 -9.53 0.48
C LEU A 215 -4.17 -10.14 1.88
N GLN A 216 -4.98 -11.15 2.23
CA GLN A 216 -4.88 -11.84 3.53
C GLN A 216 -3.51 -12.47 3.74
N GLN A 217 -2.96 -13.12 2.72
CA GLN A 217 -1.67 -13.79 2.80
C GLN A 217 -0.48 -12.82 2.86
N ARG A 218 -0.67 -11.57 2.41
CA ARG A 218 0.42 -10.60 2.20
C ARG A 218 0.22 -9.27 2.92
N TRP A 219 -0.79 -9.16 3.77
CA TRP A 219 -1.25 -7.89 4.33
C TRP A 219 -0.12 -7.05 4.92
N ASP A 220 0.75 -7.65 5.72
CA ASP A 220 1.82 -6.94 6.41
C ASP A 220 3.01 -6.59 5.50
N ARG A 221 3.17 -7.32 4.39
CA ARG A 221 4.22 -7.09 3.39
C ARG A 221 3.84 -6.03 2.36
N ILE A 222 2.53 -5.84 2.11
CA ILE A 222 2.06 -4.88 1.11
C ILE A 222 2.19 -3.45 1.66
N PRO A 223 2.85 -2.52 0.93
CA PRO A 223 2.99 -1.12 1.33
C PRO A 223 1.62 -0.44 1.50
N ALA A 224 1.56 0.56 2.41
CA ALA A 224 0.30 1.22 2.77
C ALA A 224 -0.42 1.86 1.57
N THR A 225 0.31 2.50 0.65
CA THR A 225 -0.27 3.08 -0.57
C THR A 225 -0.88 2.00 -1.46
N MET A 226 -0.16 0.90 -1.69
CA MET A 226 -0.66 -0.23 -2.50
C MET A 226 -1.92 -0.86 -1.88
N ARG A 227 -1.95 -1.08 -0.55
CA ARG A 227 -3.14 -1.56 0.17
C ARG A 227 -4.33 -0.63 0.00
N ARG A 228 -4.11 0.69 0.17
CA ARG A 228 -5.17 1.69 0.03
C ARG A 228 -5.81 1.64 -1.35
N TYR A 229 -5.01 1.54 -2.42
CA TYR A 229 -5.52 1.45 -3.79
C TYR A 229 -6.24 0.12 -4.05
N ALA A 230 -5.66 -1.00 -3.62
CA ALA A 230 -6.26 -2.32 -3.81
C ALA A 230 -7.61 -2.46 -3.08
N CYS A 231 -7.74 -1.88 -1.88
CA CYS A 231 -8.93 -1.98 -1.03
C CYS A 231 -9.96 -0.86 -1.28
N GLU A 232 -9.76 0.03 -2.25
CA GLU A 232 -10.62 1.22 -2.46
C GLU A 232 -12.12 0.90 -2.61
N LYS A 233 -12.45 -0.29 -3.09
CA LYS A 233 -13.84 -0.74 -3.32
C LYS A 233 -14.38 -1.67 -2.22
N PHE A 234 -13.60 -1.94 -1.18
CA PHE A 234 -14.05 -2.78 -0.06
C PHE A 234 -14.79 -1.93 0.97
N ASP A 235 -15.80 -2.56 1.60
CA ASP A 235 -16.45 -2.02 2.78
C ASP A 235 -15.51 -2.05 4.01
N LYS A 236 -15.93 -1.35 5.07
CA LYS A 236 -15.15 -1.25 6.31
C LYS A 236 -14.96 -2.61 7.00
N GLU A 237 -15.96 -3.48 6.93
CA GLU A 237 -15.93 -4.81 7.55
C GLU A 237 -14.91 -5.73 6.88
N THR A 238 -14.89 -5.75 5.55
CA THR A 238 -13.89 -6.49 4.77
C THR A 238 -12.48 -6.00 5.09
N ILE A 239 -12.25 -4.67 5.12
CA ILE A 239 -10.94 -4.10 5.47
C ILE A 239 -10.54 -4.48 6.90
N GLN A 240 -11.48 -4.45 7.84
CA GLN A 240 -11.24 -4.84 9.23
C GLN A 240 -10.90 -6.32 9.33
N SER A 241 -11.62 -7.19 8.63
CA SER A 241 -11.35 -8.63 8.58
C SER A 241 -9.97 -8.95 8.01
N LEU A 242 -9.52 -8.22 6.96
CA LEU A 242 -8.19 -8.34 6.40
C LEU A 242 -7.09 -7.96 7.41
N ARG A 243 -7.35 -6.97 8.26
CA ARG A 243 -6.42 -6.56 9.32
C ARG A 243 -6.36 -7.56 10.49
N GLN A 244 -7.48 -8.22 10.78
CA GLN A 244 -7.62 -9.13 11.92
C GLN A 244 -7.14 -10.56 11.61
N ARG A 245 -7.16 -10.99 10.34
CA ARG A 245 -6.79 -12.34 9.94
C ARG A 245 -5.29 -12.58 10.06
N ASN A 246 -4.97 -13.76 10.54
CA ASN A 246 -3.66 -14.37 10.77
C ASN A 246 -3.04 -14.14 12.16
N VAL A 247 -3.79 -13.61 13.14
CA VAL A 247 -3.32 -13.65 14.53
C VAL A 247 -4.14 -14.67 15.31
N LEU A 248 -3.49 -15.76 15.68
CA LEU A 248 -4.01 -16.71 16.64
C LEU A 248 -3.69 -16.19 18.04
N ILE A 249 -4.71 -16.03 18.87
CA ILE A 249 -4.54 -15.71 20.30
C ILE A 249 -4.82 -16.98 21.09
N ARG A 250 -3.83 -17.43 21.84
CA ARG A 250 -3.95 -18.58 22.75
C ARG A 250 -3.34 -18.28 24.12
N LYS A 251 -3.66 -19.09 25.11
CA LYS A 251 -2.96 -19.08 26.39
C LYS A 251 -1.48 -19.32 26.16
N SER A 252 -0.63 -18.64 26.90
CA SER A 252 0.80 -18.89 26.90
C SER A 252 1.14 -20.16 27.70
N THR A 253 2.25 -20.77 27.33
CA THR A 253 2.81 -21.94 28.01
C THR A 253 4.23 -21.64 28.49
N ASN A 254 4.81 -22.51 29.29
CA ASN A 254 6.19 -22.36 29.75
C ASN A 254 7.22 -22.32 28.59
N GLU A 255 6.89 -22.93 27.45
CA GLU A 255 7.73 -22.92 26.24
C GLU A 255 7.80 -21.53 25.58
N ASP A 256 6.82 -20.68 25.83
CA ASP A 256 6.75 -19.33 25.25
C ASP A 256 7.60 -18.29 26.00
N ILE A 257 8.06 -18.61 27.20
CA ILE A 257 8.66 -17.63 28.12
C ILE A 257 9.87 -16.90 27.51
N GLU A 258 10.77 -17.64 26.86
CA GLU A 258 11.97 -17.02 26.27
C GLU A 258 11.57 -15.97 25.23
N ARG A 259 10.61 -16.33 24.36
CA ARG A 259 10.11 -15.39 23.36
C ARG A 259 9.34 -14.20 23.98
N MET A 260 8.59 -14.43 25.04
CA MET A 260 7.90 -13.35 25.78
C MET A 260 8.93 -12.39 26.41
N MET A 261 10.02 -12.90 27.00
CA MET A 261 11.10 -12.08 27.56
C MET A 261 11.76 -11.18 26.51
N GLU A 262 12.02 -11.71 25.28
CA GLU A 262 12.52 -10.92 24.16
C GLU A 262 11.56 -9.78 23.80
N ILE A 263 10.25 -10.07 23.72
CA ILE A 263 9.20 -9.09 23.42
C ILE A 263 9.17 -8.00 24.49
N PHE A 264 9.25 -8.35 25.76
CA PHE A 264 9.29 -7.37 26.83
C PHE A 264 10.57 -6.52 26.81
N ALA A 265 11.72 -7.10 26.49
CA ALA A 265 12.96 -6.36 26.30
C ALA A 265 12.85 -5.36 25.14
N HIS A 266 12.23 -5.76 24.02
CA HIS A 266 11.94 -4.87 22.89
C HIS A 266 11.01 -3.72 23.33
N ALA A 267 9.93 -4.04 24.03
CA ALA A 267 8.95 -3.04 24.48
C ALA A 267 9.58 -2.01 25.44
N ARG A 268 10.46 -2.42 26.37
CA ARG A 268 11.19 -1.49 27.24
C ARG A 268 12.08 -0.52 26.45
N LYS A 269 12.84 -1.04 25.47
CA LYS A 269 13.66 -0.20 24.58
C LYS A 269 12.81 0.81 23.81
N PHE A 270 11.69 0.36 23.29
CA PHE A 270 10.74 1.22 22.58
C PHE A 270 10.16 2.30 23.49
N MET A 271 9.71 1.96 24.70
CA MET A 271 9.19 2.93 25.66
C MET A 271 10.25 3.98 26.02
N ALA A 272 11.47 3.58 26.30
CA ALA A 272 12.57 4.50 26.60
C ALA A 272 12.83 5.47 25.43
N SER A 273 12.86 4.96 24.19
CA SER A 273 13.08 5.78 22.98
C SER A 273 11.94 6.75 22.67
N THR A 274 10.74 6.50 23.22
CA THR A 274 9.54 7.33 23.00
C THR A 274 9.20 8.22 24.21
N GLY A 275 10.13 8.38 25.16
CA GLY A 275 10.00 9.30 26.29
C GLY A 275 9.28 8.75 27.53
N ASN A 276 9.21 7.42 27.67
CA ASN A 276 8.60 6.74 28.80
C ASN A 276 9.53 5.65 29.39
N PRO A 277 10.71 6.03 29.95
CA PRO A 277 11.68 5.07 30.47
C PRO A 277 11.24 4.42 31.80
N ASP A 278 10.39 5.11 32.60
CA ASP A 278 10.13 4.79 34.00
C ASP A 278 8.91 3.89 34.22
N GLN A 279 8.11 3.58 33.16
CA GLN A 279 6.92 2.76 33.35
C GLN A 279 7.23 1.34 33.78
N TRP A 280 8.29 0.75 33.25
CA TRP A 280 8.76 -0.59 33.59
C TRP A 280 10.24 -0.55 33.99
N ALA A 281 10.56 -1.07 35.16
CA ALA A 281 11.94 -1.24 35.62
C ALA A 281 12.72 -2.15 34.65
N GLU A 282 14.05 -2.12 34.73
CA GLU A 282 14.96 -2.79 33.80
C GLU A 282 14.63 -4.27 33.58
N ASN A 283 14.20 -4.98 34.64
CA ASN A 283 13.87 -6.41 34.61
C ASN A 283 12.37 -6.72 34.71
N TYR A 284 11.48 -5.71 34.51
CA TYR A 284 10.05 -5.93 34.61
C TYR A 284 9.42 -6.14 33.22
N PRO A 285 8.50 -7.13 33.05
CA PRO A 285 8.20 -8.20 34.00
C PRO A 285 9.34 -9.24 34.05
N GLY A 286 9.63 -9.75 35.24
CA GLY A 286 10.60 -10.83 35.40
C GLY A 286 10.01 -12.21 35.10
N ARG A 287 10.89 -13.20 34.90
CA ARG A 287 10.53 -14.58 34.55
C ARG A 287 9.51 -15.21 35.51
N GLU A 288 9.71 -15.04 36.81
CA GLU A 288 8.82 -15.57 37.85
C GLU A 288 7.39 -15.05 37.75
N LEU A 289 7.25 -13.75 37.44
CA LEU A 289 5.94 -13.13 37.23
C LEU A 289 5.24 -13.72 35.99
N LEU A 290 5.98 -13.97 34.92
CA LEU A 290 5.42 -14.60 33.69
C LEU A 290 4.97 -16.02 33.96
N LEU A 291 5.75 -16.81 34.70
CA LEU A 291 5.38 -18.16 35.13
C LEU A 291 4.09 -18.14 35.99
N HIS A 292 4.01 -17.20 36.92
CA HIS A 292 2.81 -17.04 37.74
C HIS A 292 1.57 -16.70 36.92
N ASP A 293 1.68 -15.78 35.94
CA ASP A 293 0.57 -15.43 35.05
C ASP A 293 0.15 -16.62 34.16
N ILE A 294 1.08 -17.46 33.73
CA ILE A 294 0.80 -18.69 33.00
C ILE A 294 0.05 -19.70 33.88
N GLU A 295 0.54 -19.92 35.09
CA GLU A 295 -0.10 -20.82 36.05
C GLU A 295 -1.55 -20.41 36.36
N LYS A 296 -1.79 -19.10 36.51
CA LYS A 296 -3.15 -18.52 36.66
C LYS A 296 -3.98 -18.62 35.40
N SER A 297 -3.41 -19.02 34.28
CA SER A 297 -4.10 -19.03 32.98
C SER A 297 -4.58 -17.65 32.50
N ASP A 298 -3.98 -16.57 32.98
CA ASP A 298 -4.30 -15.18 32.64
C ASP A 298 -3.42 -14.65 31.52
N SER A 299 -2.30 -15.32 31.20
CA SER A 299 -1.34 -14.93 30.18
C SER A 299 -1.69 -15.48 28.81
N PHE A 300 -1.56 -14.62 27.78
CA PHE A 300 -1.86 -14.93 26.39
C PHE A 300 -0.73 -14.49 25.47
N VAL A 301 -0.53 -15.23 24.38
CA VAL A 301 0.34 -14.87 23.28
C VAL A 301 -0.46 -14.71 22.00
N MET A 302 0.00 -13.80 21.14
CA MET A 302 -0.52 -13.58 19.80
C MET A 302 0.49 -14.12 18.79
N LEU A 303 0.05 -15.06 17.96
CA LEU A 303 0.88 -15.66 16.92
C LEU A 303 0.43 -15.18 15.55
N GLN A 304 1.40 -14.80 14.73
CA GLN A 304 1.23 -14.56 13.31
C GLN A 304 2.19 -15.47 12.54
N ASP A 305 1.66 -16.21 11.58
CA ASP A 305 2.44 -17.18 10.78
C ASP A 305 3.30 -18.15 11.63
N GLY A 306 2.72 -18.60 12.78
CA GLY A 306 3.39 -19.50 13.72
C GLY A 306 4.40 -18.83 14.68
N ARG A 307 4.72 -17.55 14.48
CA ARG A 307 5.65 -16.80 15.34
C ARG A 307 4.89 -15.96 16.35
N ILE A 308 5.33 -15.97 17.61
CA ILE A 308 4.80 -15.09 18.64
C ILE A 308 5.29 -13.66 18.39
N ILE A 309 4.33 -12.73 18.20
CA ILE A 309 4.56 -11.31 17.91
C ILE A 309 4.19 -10.38 19.06
N ALA A 310 3.34 -10.85 19.98
CA ALA A 310 2.88 -10.07 21.12
C ALA A 310 2.46 -10.97 22.28
N THR A 311 2.40 -10.38 23.46
CA THR A 311 1.88 -11.00 24.70
C THR A 311 1.06 -10.00 25.49
N PHE A 312 0.12 -10.48 26.27
CA PHE A 312 -0.67 -9.69 27.21
C PHE A 312 -1.25 -10.58 28.32
N VAL A 313 -1.63 -9.96 29.42
CA VAL A 313 -2.41 -10.62 30.49
C VAL A 313 -3.83 -10.11 30.44
N LEU A 314 -4.79 -11.01 30.52
CA LEU A 314 -6.22 -10.73 30.65
C LEU A 314 -6.73 -11.35 31.95
N ARG A 315 -6.86 -10.53 32.97
CA ARG A 315 -7.27 -10.97 34.30
C ARG A 315 -8.74 -10.63 34.55
N PRO A 316 -9.58 -11.64 34.81
CA PRO A 316 -10.97 -11.42 35.20
C PRO A 316 -11.08 -11.07 36.68
N GLY A 317 -12.11 -10.29 37.02
CA GLY A 317 -12.45 -10.00 38.40
C GLY A 317 -11.64 -8.89 39.04
N ASP A 318 -11.72 -8.82 40.38
CA ASP A 318 -11.18 -7.72 41.15
C ASP A 318 -9.66 -7.72 41.20
N ASP A 319 -9.06 -6.75 40.53
CA ASP A 319 -7.65 -6.46 40.69
C ASP A 319 -7.49 -5.51 41.89
N PRO A 320 -6.62 -5.85 42.89
CA PRO A 320 -6.45 -5.02 44.07
C PRO A 320 -6.03 -3.58 43.75
N THR A 321 -5.24 -3.36 42.70
CA THR A 321 -4.78 -2.03 42.28
C THR A 321 -5.88 -1.17 41.65
N TYR A 322 -7.00 -1.77 41.27
CA TYR A 322 -8.15 -1.09 40.66
C TYR A 322 -9.29 -0.82 41.66
N LYS A 323 -9.12 -1.22 42.96
CA LYS A 323 -10.16 -1.00 43.96
C LYS A 323 -10.31 0.46 44.37
N VAL A 324 -9.20 1.19 44.39
CA VAL A 324 -9.20 2.62 44.76
C VAL A 324 -8.82 3.43 43.54
N ILE A 325 -9.65 4.41 43.17
CA ILE A 325 -9.40 5.37 42.13
C ILE A 325 -9.47 6.78 42.68
N TYR A 326 -8.54 7.64 42.26
CA TYR A 326 -8.43 9.04 42.63
C TYR A 326 -8.75 9.95 41.47
N ASP A 327 -9.15 11.16 41.69
CA ASP A 327 -9.42 12.20 40.71
C ASP A 327 -10.39 11.73 39.58
N GLY A 328 -11.38 10.92 39.99
CA GLY A 328 -12.39 10.39 39.07
C GLY A 328 -13.15 9.20 39.64
N ALA A 329 -13.82 8.47 38.76
CA ALA A 329 -14.59 7.27 39.10
C ALA A 329 -14.64 6.30 37.95
N TRP A 330 -14.80 5.00 38.21
CA TRP A 330 -15.12 4.00 37.21
C TRP A 330 -16.51 4.27 36.62
N GLN A 331 -16.74 3.85 35.37
CA GLN A 331 -18.02 4.05 34.69
C GLN A 331 -19.15 3.21 35.30
N ASP A 332 -18.81 2.08 35.91
CA ASP A 332 -19.72 1.22 36.65
C ASP A 332 -18.94 0.31 37.63
N ASP A 333 -19.71 -0.32 38.56
CA ASP A 333 -19.21 -1.29 39.54
C ASP A 333 -19.45 -2.75 39.10
N GLY A 334 -19.84 -2.96 37.83
CA GLY A 334 -20.10 -4.29 37.30
C GLY A 334 -18.85 -5.15 37.10
N PRO A 335 -19.03 -6.43 36.78
CA PRO A 335 -17.91 -7.33 36.50
C PRO A 335 -17.06 -6.84 35.31
N TYR A 336 -15.75 -6.86 35.45
CA TYR A 336 -14.80 -6.41 34.45
C TYR A 336 -13.65 -7.39 34.28
N ALA A 337 -12.88 -7.23 33.21
CA ALA A 337 -11.55 -7.81 33.07
C ALA A 337 -10.51 -6.70 32.86
N THR A 338 -9.28 -6.96 33.28
CA THR A 338 -8.19 -6.02 33.14
C THR A 338 -7.15 -6.53 32.14
N ILE A 339 -6.73 -5.67 31.21
CA ILE A 339 -5.61 -5.94 30.31
C ILE A 339 -4.34 -5.37 30.96
N HIS A 340 -3.39 -6.25 31.28
CA HIS A 340 -2.09 -5.90 31.83
C HIS A 340 -0.95 -6.30 30.90
N ARG A 341 0.21 -5.66 31.06
CA ARG A 341 1.49 -6.05 30.47
C ARG A 341 1.43 -6.36 28.98
N ILE A 342 0.62 -5.59 28.22
CA ILE A 342 0.58 -5.76 26.78
C ILE A 342 1.88 -5.27 26.15
N ALA A 343 2.51 -6.13 25.34
CA ALA A 343 3.76 -5.86 24.65
C ALA A 343 3.81 -6.53 23.28
N SER A 344 4.58 -5.96 22.35
CA SER A 344 4.81 -6.53 21.02
C SER A 344 6.26 -6.39 20.58
N ASP A 345 6.65 -7.17 19.57
CA ASP A 345 7.96 -7.09 18.94
C ASP A 345 8.05 -6.00 17.86
N GLY A 346 7.02 -5.18 17.72
CA GLY A 346 6.96 -4.08 16.74
C GLY A 346 6.68 -4.51 15.29
N SER A 347 6.62 -5.80 15.00
CA SER A 347 6.39 -6.30 13.64
C SER A 347 4.99 -6.03 13.10
N ARG A 348 4.02 -5.73 14.00
CA ARG A 348 2.62 -5.46 13.65
C ARG A 348 2.02 -4.33 14.48
N ASN A 349 1.22 -3.50 13.81
CA ASN A 349 0.38 -2.49 14.46
C ASN A 349 -0.98 -3.07 14.90
N GLY A 350 -1.65 -2.40 15.86
CA GLY A 350 -3.02 -2.74 16.29
C GLY A 350 -3.09 -3.91 17.28
N ILE A 351 -2.02 -4.20 18.00
CA ILE A 351 -1.97 -5.26 19.03
C ILE A 351 -2.99 -5.01 20.15
N LEU A 352 -3.14 -3.76 20.63
CA LEU A 352 -4.15 -3.42 21.62
C LEU A 352 -5.56 -3.70 21.11
N HIS A 353 -5.86 -3.34 19.85
CA HIS A 353 -7.15 -3.64 19.22
C HIS A 353 -7.46 -5.14 19.26
N LEU A 354 -6.51 -5.98 18.88
CA LEU A 354 -6.68 -7.43 18.91
C LEU A 354 -6.93 -7.96 20.34
N ALA A 355 -6.21 -7.46 21.33
CA ALA A 355 -6.42 -7.83 22.74
C ALA A 355 -7.80 -7.41 23.25
N VAL A 356 -8.23 -6.19 22.93
CA VAL A 356 -9.57 -5.67 23.29
C VAL A 356 -10.68 -6.50 22.63
N GLN A 357 -10.57 -6.76 21.31
CA GLN A 357 -11.56 -7.59 20.60
C GLN A 357 -11.61 -9.02 21.14
N PHE A 358 -10.47 -9.60 21.54
CA PHE A 358 -10.42 -10.90 22.18
C PHE A 358 -11.11 -10.88 23.54
N ALA A 359 -10.85 -9.88 24.38
CA ALA A 359 -11.44 -9.72 25.70
C ALA A 359 -12.98 -9.50 25.62
N LEU A 360 -13.45 -8.70 24.64
CA LEU A 360 -14.87 -8.40 24.43
C LEU A 360 -15.71 -9.61 24.02
N LYS A 361 -15.10 -10.69 23.55
CA LYS A 361 -15.83 -11.95 23.33
C LYS A 361 -16.38 -12.56 24.62
N LYS A 362 -15.78 -12.21 25.77
CA LYS A 362 -16.11 -12.81 27.06
C LYS A 362 -16.57 -11.79 28.11
N TYR A 363 -16.10 -10.54 28.03
CA TYR A 363 -16.34 -9.50 29.04
C TYR A 363 -16.96 -8.27 28.39
N ARG A 364 -17.97 -7.66 29.04
CA ARG A 364 -18.60 -6.42 28.58
C ARG A 364 -17.88 -5.16 29.04
N SER A 365 -17.10 -5.27 30.11
CA SER A 365 -16.33 -4.16 30.68
C SER A 365 -14.85 -4.54 30.72
N ILE A 366 -13.99 -3.66 30.25
CA ILE A 366 -12.54 -3.86 30.23
C ILE A 366 -11.87 -2.62 30.84
N ARG A 367 -10.94 -2.84 31.78
CA ARG A 367 -10.12 -1.81 32.38
C ARG A 367 -8.67 -1.96 31.92
N ILE A 368 -7.97 -0.83 31.84
CA ILE A 368 -6.55 -0.77 31.47
C ILE A 368 -5.93 0.48 32.09
N ASP A 369 -4.66 0.41 32.45
CA ASP A 369 -3.89 1.55 32.93
C ASP A 369 -2.62 1.77 32.13
N THR A 370 -2.06 2.97 32.20
CA THR A 370 -0.75 3.29 31.63
C THR A 370 -0.10 4.48 32.33
N HIS A 371 1.22 4.60 32.19
CA HIS A 371 1.96 5.76 32.71
C HIS A 371 1.58 7.04 31.95
N ARG A 372 1.61 8.19 32.65
CA ARG A 372 1.27 9.49 32.02
C ARG A 372 2.14 9.84 30.83
N ASP A 373 3.40 9.41 30.82
CA ASP A 373 4.36 9.69 29.75
C ASP A 373 4.25 8.70 28.57
N ASN A 374 3.50 7.62 28.72
CA ASN A 374 3.25 6.69 27.62
C ASN A 374 2.23 7.24 26.62
N ARG A 375 2.62 8.27 25.88
CA ARG A 375 1.76 8.94 24.89
C ARG A 375 1.26 7.98 23.83
N VAL A 376 2.08 7.03 23.40
CA VAL A 376 1.72 6.01 22.38
C VAL A 376 0.56 5.16 22.88
N MET A 377 0.67 4.60 24.09
CA MET A 377 -0.38 3.76 24.66
C MET A 377 -1.64 4.57 24.98
N ARG A 378 -1.53 5.78 25.53
CA ARG A 378 -2.68 6.66 25.79
C ARG A 378 -3.47 6.94 24.52
N THR A 379 -2.77 7.26 23.42
CA THR A 379 -3.42 7.49 22.12
C THR A 379 -4.11 6.22 21.61
N ALA A 380 -3.46 5.06 21.76
CA ALA A 380 -4.04 3.78 21.36
C ALA A 380 -5.30 3.44 22.19
N ILE A 381 -5.26 3.59 23.50
CA ILE A 381 -6.39 3.35 24.42
C ILE A 381 -7.59 4.22 24.03
N LEU A 382 -7.39 5.53 23.85
CA LEU A 382 -8.47 6.44 23.46
C LEU A 382 -9.06 6.12 22.08
N ARG A 383 -8.22 5.68 21.13
CA ARG A 383 -8.66 5.25 19.78
C ARG A 383 -9.50 3.99 19.82
N GLU A 384 -9.27 3.10 20.79
CA GLU A 384 -10.10 1.90 21.00
C GLU A 384 -11.44 2.21 21.69
N GLY A 385 -11.72 3.47 22.04
CA GLY A 385 -12.98 3.89 22.63
C GLY A 385 -13.04 3.83 24.16
N PHE A 386 -11.90 3.60 24.84
CA PHE A 386 -11.85 3.70 26.30
C PHE A 386 -12.04 5.15 26.76
N ARG A 387 -12.66 5.31 27.91
CA ARG A 387 -12.80 6.60 28.60
C ARG A 387 -11.83 6.68 29.76
N TYR A 388 -11.23 7.83 29.93
CA TYR A 388 -10.44 8.14 31.12
C TYR A 388 -11.34 8.14 32.36
N CYS A 389 -10.90 7.49 33.43
CA CYS A 389 -11.68 7.32 34.65
C CYS A 389 -11.02 7.97 35.88
N GLY A 390 -9.71 8.20 35.87
CA GLY A 390 -9.00 8.77 37.03
C GLY A 390 -7.59 8.19 37.16
N ILE A 391 -7.07 8.21 38.36
CA ILE A 391 -5.70 7.75 38.70
C ILE A 391 -5.81 6.56 39.67
N ILE A 392 -5.01 5.54 39.43
CA ILE A 392 -4.82 4.40 40.34
C ILE A 392 -3.35 4.32 40.78
N ASN A 393 -3.09 3.68 41.91
CA ASN A 393 -1.74 3.38 42.35
C ASN A 393 -1.40 1.91 42.04
N CYS A 394 -0.29 1.71 41.33
CA CYS A 394 0.27 0.39 41.14
C CYS A 394 0.79 -0.22 42.45
N TRP A 395 1.09 -1.51 42.42
CA TRP A 395 1.68 -2.27 43.55
C TRP A 395 2.99 -1.64 44.12
N ASN A 396 3.72 -0.91 43.28
CA ASN A 396 4.96 -0.19 43.65
C ASN A 396 4.72 1.28 44.07
N GLY A 397 3.45 1.68 44.26
CA GLY A 397 3.07 3.03 44.66
C GLY A 397 3.10 4.08 43.53
N THR A 398 3.48 3.71 42.31
CA THR A 398 3.49 4.66 41.19
C THR A 398 2.09 4.88 40.62
N GLU A 399 1.80 6.15 40.30
CA GLU A 399 0.53 6.53 39.66
C GLU A 399 0.40 6.02 38.24
N ARG A 400 -0.83 5.63 37.87
CA ARG A 400 -1.21 5.28 36.53
C ARG A 400 -2.53 5.96 36.15
N LEU A 401 -2.62 6.37 34.90
CA LEU A 401 -3.87 6.85 34.32
C LEU A 401 -4.75 5.64 33.99
N ALA A 402 -5.94 5.61 34.56
CA ALA A 402 -6.88 4.51 34.49
C ALA A 402 -7.97 4.77 33.43
N TYR A 403 -8.30 3.75 32.67
CA TYR A 403 -9.28 3.84 31.60
C TYR A 403 -10.23 2.62 31.64
N GLN A 404 -11.46 2.83 31.20
CA GLN A 404 -12.48 1.77 31.09
C GLN A 404 -13.18 1.84 29.74
N TYR A 405 -13.36 0.68 29.14
CA TYR A 405 -14.23 0.45 28.00
C TYR A 405 -15.47 -0.30 28.45
N ARG A 406 -16.64 0.11 27.98
CA ARG A 406 -17.91 -0.59 28.21
C ARG A 406 -18.61 -0.87 26.87
N ALA A 407 -18.89 -2.15 26.60
CA ALA A 407 -19.73 -2.53 25.48
C ALA A 407 -21.19 -2.16 25.76
N HIS A 408 -21.84 -1.53 24.83
CA HIS A 408 -23.27 -1.20 24.90
C HIS A 408 -24.17 -2.42 24.76
#